data_389f3ed677c0e305f78480e0b98aacfb
#
_entry.id   389f3ed677c0e305f78480e0b98aacfb
#
_cell.length_a   1.000
_cell.length_b   1.000
_cell.length_c   1.000
_cell.angle_alpha   90.00
_cell.angle_beta   90.00
_cell.angle_gamma   90.00
#
_symmetry.space_group_name_H-M   'P 1'
#
loop_
_entity.id
_entity.type
_entity.pdbx_description
1 polymer ?
#
loop_
_entity_poly.entity_id
_entity_poly.type
_entity_poly.pdbx_seq_one_letter_code
_entity_poly.pdbx_strand_id
1 'polypeptide(L)'
;MLAAALVALPDSPARPARVDVTGAVLLGAGIAGLLLVLAQGPAWGWTSAATLAGAVTSVALLAVWIGWEQRVRHPLIELRLLGRRPVLAANLTVFLIAVGFCPLMSLVVRFAQTPPAAGYGLDAPVVVAAAMLTPFSLASFAASRLAARAARRTSAEFVVAASCVLLIASMVLFLVARDSYPGLVAVIAVSGLGVGSAYAVNPLQITAGVPASETGSAISFYQLVRTVAYAIASALSATVLVLSTPAGGRFPRTPVTASPPASASSS
;
A
#
# COMPACT_ATOMS: atom_id res chain seq x y z
N MET A 1 6.93 16.59 -18.43
CA MET A 1 6.49 15.19 -18.48
C MET A 1 5.49 14.96 -19.62
N LEU A 2 4.34 15.68 -19.69
CA LEU A 2 3.32 15.47 -20.73
C LEU A 2 3.86 15.69 -22.16
N ALA A 3 4.63 16.77 -22.40
CA ALA A 3 5.23 17.06 -23.70
C ALA A 3 6.23 15.99 -24.15
N ALA A 4 7.00 15.42 -23.22
CA ALA A 4 7.93 14.34 -23.53
C ALA A 4 7.18 13.02 -23.84
N ALA A 5 6.04 12.76 -23.21
CA ALA A 5 5.23 11.60 -23.48
C ALA A 5 4.57 11.67 -24.86
N LEU A 6 4.08 12.85 -25.28
CA LEU A 6 3.47 13.07 -26.60
C LEU A 6 4.43 12.87 -27.78
N VAL A 7 5.74 13.10 -27.53
CA VAL A 7 6.77 12.97 -28.58
C VAL A 7 7.38 11.55 -28.61
N ALA A 8 7.43 10.87 -27.46
CA ALA A 8 8.17 9.60 -27.31
C ALA A 8 7.29 8.34 -27.40
N LEU A 9 5.95 8.48 -27.29
CA LEU A 9 5.06 7.32 -27.37
C LEU A 9 4.58 7.13 -28.81
N PRO A 10 4.78 5.94 -29.40
CA PRO A 10 4.18 5.60 -30.69
C PRO A 10 2.65 5.58 -30.54
N ASP A 11 1.96 6.02 -31.58
CA ASP A 11 0.50 5.98 -31.65
C ASP A 11 0.01 4.55 -31.42
N SER A 12 -0.73 4.36 -30.34
CA SER A 12 -1.39 3.08 -30.09
C SER A 12 -2.60 2.98 -31.02
N PRO A 13 -2.78 1.89 -31.76
CA PRO A 13 -3.96 1.71 -32.60
C PRO A 13 -5.20 1.77 -31.72
N ALA A 14 -5.92 2.89 -31.77
CA ALA A 14 -7.16 3.10 -31.04
C ALA A 14 -8.20 2.10 -31.54
N ARG A 15 -8.45 1.05 -30.78
CA ARG A 15 -9.63 0.21 -30.99
C ARG A 15 -10.78 0.87 -30.25
N PRO A 16 -11.84 1.31 -30.93
CA PRO A 16 -13.02 1.84 -30.28
C PRO A 16 -13.71 0.70 -29.50
N ALA A 17 -13.34 0.55 -28.23
CA ALA A 17 -14.03 -0.34 -27.32
C ALA A 17 -15.18 0.42 -26.67
N ARG A 18 -16.38 -0.15 -26.65
CA ARG A 18 -17.48 0.40 -25.86
C ARG A 18 -17.11 0.22 -24.40
N VAL A 19 -16.97 1.34 -23.69
CA VAL A 19 -16.69 1.31 -22.26
C VAL A 19 -17.94 0.88 -21.52
N ASP A 20 -17.86 -0.14 -20.69
CA ASP A 20 -18.94 -0.52 -19.78
C ASP A 20 -19.02 0.46 -18.60
N VAL A 21 -19.79 1.53 -18.81
CA VAL A 21 -20.00 2.57 -17.79
C VAL A 21 -20.68 2.00 -16.55
N THR A 22 -21.61 1.06 -16.72
CA THR A 22 -22.33 0.43 -15.60
C THR A 22 -21.40 -0.39 -14.73
N GLY A 23 -20.57 -1.24 -15.34
CA GLY A 23 -19.53 -2.00 -14.62
C GLY A 23 -18.54 -1.09 -13.92
N ALA A 24 -18.09 0.00 -14.58
CA ALA A 24 -17.17 0.96 -13.98
C ALA A 24 -17.76 1.68 -12.75
N VAL A 25 -19.03 2.06 -12.79
CA VAL A 25 -19.73 2.71 -11.66
C VAL A 25 -19.91 1.72 -10.51
N LEU A 26 -20.35 0.49 -10.78
CA LEU A 26 -20.53 -0.54 -9.75
C LEU A 26 -19.21 -0.88 -9.05
N LEU A 27 -18.15 -1.12 -9.83
CA LEU A 27 -16.82 -1.40 -9.30
C LEU A 27 -16.28 -0.21 -8.50
N GLY A 28 -16.37 1.00 -9.08
CA GLY A 28 -15.89 2.21 -8.44
C GLY A 28 -16.61 2.52 -7.13
N ALA A 29 -17.94 2.44 -7.12
CA ALA A 29 -18.74 2.66 -5.91
C ALA A 29 -18.48 1.58 -4.85
N GLY A 30 -18.40 0.32 -5.24
CA GLY A 30 -18.08 -0.79 -4.34
C GLY A 30 -16.71 -0.64 -3.68
N ILE A 31 -15.68 -0.32 -4.46
CA ILE A 31 -14.33 -0.09 -3.93
C ILE A 31 -14.26 1.17 -3.09
N ALA A 32 -14.84 2.28 -3.53
CA ALA A 32 -14.86 3.53 -2.77
C ALA A 32 -15.56 3.36 -1.41
N GLY A 33 -16.70 2.66 -1.39
CA GLY A 33 -17.38 2.31 -0.15
C GLY A 33 -16.54 1.43 0.77
N LEU A 34 -15.90 0.41 0.23
CA LEU A 34 -15.01 -0.47 1.00
C LEU A 34 -13.82 0.31 1.59
N LEU A 35 -13.18 1.17 0.80
CA LEU A 35 -12.08 2.00 1.26
C LEU A 35 -12.51 2.98 2.34
N LEU A 36 -13.72 3.57 2.21
CA LEU A 36 -14.29 4.46 3.22
C LEU A 36 -14.52 3.72 4.54
N VAL A 37 -15.10 2.52 4.50
CA VAL A 37 -15.30 1.67 5.69
C VAL A 37 -13.97 1.32 6.35
N LEU A 38 -12.96 0.95 5.58
CA LEU A 38 -11.63 0.63 6.11
C LEU A 38 -10.94 1.86 6.72
N ALA A 39 -11.09 3.03 6.11
CA ALA A 39 -10.51 4.28 6.61
C ALA A 39 -11.19 4.78 7.88
N GLN A 40 -12.51 4.65 7.97
CA GLN A 40 -13.30 5.17 9.07
C GLN A 40 -13.61 4.14 10.16
N GLY A 41 -13.41 2.85 9.90
CA GLY A 41 -13.66 1.76 10.84
C GLY A 41 -13.02 1.95 12.21
N PRO A 42 -11.74 2.38 12.32
CA PRO A 42 -11.13 2.68 13.61
C PRO A 42 -11.80 3.82 14.38
N ALA A 43 -12.37 4.81 13.68
CA ALA A 43 -13.03 5.98 14.29
C ALA A 43 -14.50 5.73 14.61
N TRP A 44 -15.25 5.05 13.72
CA TRP A 44 -16.67 4.74 13.91
C TRP A 44 -16.91 3.54 14.82
N GLY A 45 -15.87 2.70 15.00
CA GLY A 45 -15.95 1.40 15.64
C GLY A 45 -16.35 0.29 14.65
N TRP A 46 -15.60 -0.81 14.67
CA TRP A 46 -15.77 -1.93 13.73
C TRP A 46 -17.14 -2.62 13.83
N THR A 47 -17.80 -2.54 14.98
CA THR A 47 -19.14 -3.14 15.25
C THR A 47 -20.28 -2.15 15.13
N SER A 48 -20.01 -0.89 14.77
CA SER A 48 -21.07 0.11 14.62
C SER A 48 -22.00 -0.19 13.44
N ALA A 49 -23.25 0.19 13.56
CA ALA A 49 -24.26 -0.01 12.49
C ALA A 49 -23.83 0.67 11.17
N ALA A 50 -23.16 1.84 11.25
CA ALA A 50 -22.68 2.56 10.08
C ALA A 50 -21.57 1.77 9.36
N THR A 51 -20.58 1.24 10.11
CA THR A 51 -19.48 0.44 9.56
C THR A 51 -20.00 -0.86 8.94
N LEU A 52 -20.89 -1.57 9.63
CA LEU A 52 -21.47 -2.82 9.14
C LEU A 52 -22.35 -2.59 7.90
N ALA A 53 -23.21 -1.58 7.92
CA ALA A 53 -24.04 -1.23 6.76
C ALA A 53 -23.19 -0.83 5.55
N GLY A 54 -22.16 -0.01 5.76
CA GLY A 54 -21.21 0.37 4.70
C GLY A 54 -20.46 -0.84 4.13
N ALA A 55 -19.99 -1.74 4.98
CA ALA A 55 -19.30 -2.96 4.56
C ALA A 55 -20.22 -3.87 3.75
N VAL A 56 -21.43 -4.15 4.25
CA VAL A 56 -22.43 -4.98 3.55
C VAL A 56 -22.81 -4.37 2.21
N THR A 57 -23.05 -3.07 2.15
CA THR A 57 -23.40 -2.37 0.90
C THR A 57 -22.26 -2.44 -0.10
N SER A 58 -21.01 -2.21 0.34
CA SER A 58 -19.83 -2.27 -0.53
C SER A 58 -19.60 -3.68 -1.10
N VAL A 59 -19.70 -4.70 -0.24
CA VAL A 59 -19.58 -6.11 -0.65
C VAL A 59 -20.72 -6.49 -1.60
N ALA A 60 -21.96 -6.07 -1.33
CA ALA A 60 -23.09 -6.31 -2.22
C ALA A 60 -22.90 -5.66 -3.60
N LEU A 61 -22.42 -4.41 -3.65
CA LEU A 61 -22.10 -3.74 -4.92
C LEU A 61 -21.02 -4.48 -5.71
N LEU A 62 -19.95 -4.96 -5.04
CA LEU A 62 -18.91 -5.75 -5.69
C LEU A 62 -19.44 -7.12 -6.16
N ALA A 63 -20.32 -7.77 -5.40
CA ALA A 63 -20.95 -9.02 -5.83
C ALA A 63 -21.87 -8.81 -7.05
N VAL A 64 -22.65 -7.73 -7.06
CA VAL A 64 -23.47 -7.34 -8.22
C VAL A 64 -22.58 -7.04 -9.42
N TRP A 65 -21.45 -6.33 -9.22
CA TRP A 65 -20.48 -6.08 -10.28
C TRP A 65 -19.92 -7.37 -10.87
N ILE A 66 -19.50 -8.32 -10.04
CA ILE A 66 -19.01 -9.63 -10.51
C ILE A 66 -20.08 -10.34 -11.36
N GLY A 67 -21.35 -10.35 -10.89
CA GLY A 67 -22.45 -10.93 -11.64
C GLY A 67 -22.75 -10.20 -12.95
N TRP A 68 -22.57 -8.90 -12.98
CA TRP A 68 -22.70 -8.06 -14.17
C TRP A 68 -21.59 -8.37 -15.19
N GLU A 69 -20.33 -8.34 -14.74
CA GLU A 69 -19.13 -8.58 -15.54
C GLU A 69 -19.15 -9.94 -16.26
N GLN A 70 -19.73 -10.96 -15.62
CA GLN A 70 -19.88 -12.29 -16.22
C GLN A 70 -20.90 -12.36 -17.37
N ARG A 71 -21.80 -11.36 -17.48
CA ARG A 71 -22.90 -11.34 -18.45
C ARG A 71 -22.68 -10.37 -19.61
N VAL A 72 -21.79 -9.40 -19.42
CA VAL A 72 -21.54 -8.37 -20.44
C VAL A 72 -20.64 -8.92 -21.55
N ARG A 73 -20.94 -8.53 -22.80
CA ARG A 73 -20.17 -8.98 -23.99
C ARG A 73 -18.76 -8.37 -24.08
N HIS A 74 -18.57 -7.19 -23.48
CA HIS A 74 -17.30 -6.47 -23.44
C HIS A 74 -16.99 -6.12 -21.99
N PRO A 75 -16.49 -7.08 -21.20
CA PRO A 75 -16.19 -6.86 -19.80
C PRO A 75 -15.03 -5.87 -19.64
N LEU A 76 -15.06 -5.06 -18.57
CA LEU A 76 -13.94 -4.20 -18.21
C LEU A 76 -12.70 -5.02 -17.81
N ILE A 77 -12.96 -6.15 -17.17
CA ILE A 77 -11.92 -7.04 -16.64
C ILE A 77 -12.32 -8.50 -16.96
N GLU A 78 -11.54 -9.18 -17.76
CA GLU A 78 -11.73 -10.61 -17.95
C GLU A 78 -11.41 -11.40 -16.69
N LEU A 79 -12.44 -11.65 -15.84
CA LEU A 79 -12.29 -12.37 -14.57
C LEU A 79 -11.60 -13.73 -14.71
N ARG A 80 -11.73 -14.39 -15.88
CA ARG A 80 -11.05 -15.65 -16.18
C ARG A 80 -9.53 -15.52 -16.18
N LEU A 81 -9.00 -14.36 -16.59
CA LEU A 81 -7.56 -14.12 -16.63
C LEU A 81 -6.98 -13.92 -15.25
N LEU A 82 -7.80 -13.45 -14.29
CA LEU A 82 -7.39 -13.28 -12.90
C LEU A 82 -7.06 -14.60 -12.21
N GLY A 83 -7.70 -15.69 -12.63
CA GLY A 83 -7.41 -17.04 -12.14
C GLY A 83 -6.14 -17.67 -12.70
N ARG A 84 -5.48 -17.05 -13.68
CA ARG A 84 -4.21 -17.56 -14.19
C ARG A 84 -3.12 -17.46 -13.14
N ARG A 85 -2.33 -18.52 -12.97
CA ARG A 85 -1.28 -18.62 -11.95
C ARG A 85 -0.36 -17.39 -11.85
N PRO A 86 0.18 -16.82 -12.96
CA PRO A 86 1.06 -15.65 -12.86
C PRO A 86 0.34 -14.40 -12.34
N VAL A 87 -0.91 -14.18 -12.79
CA VAL A 87 -1.72 -13.02 -12.39
C VAL A 87 -2.13 -13.15 -10.93
N LEU A 88 -2.57 -14.35 -10.52
CA LEU A 88 -2.93 -14.63 -9.12
C LEU A 88 -1.72 -14.48 -8.21
N ALA A 89 -0.55 -15.01 -8.61
CA ALA A 89 0.68 -14.87 -7.84
C ALA A 89 1.09 -13.40 -7.67
N ALA A 90 1.01 -12.57 -8.72
CA ALA A 90 1.32 -11.15 -8.65
C ALA A 90 0.34 -10.40 -7.72
N ASN A 91 -0.97 -10.69 -7.80
CA ASN A 91 -1.98 -10.08 -6.93
C ASN A 91 -1.82 -10.51 -5.47
N LEU A 92 -1.56 -11.79 -5.21
CA LEU A 92 -1.30 -12.29 -3.85
C LEU A 92 -0.02 -11.68 -3.28
N THR A 93 1.02 -11.58 -4.08
CA THR A 93 2.29 -10.97 -3.66
C THR A 93 2.10 -9.51 -3.25
N VAL A 94 1.40 -8.70 -4.05
CA VAL A 94 1.17 -7.30 -3.69
C VAL A 94 0.33 -7.16 -2.44
N PHE A 95 -0.63 -8.06 -2.23
CA PHE A 95 -1.44 -8.10 -1.01
C PHE A 95 -0.58 -8.40 0.22
N LEU A 96 0.25 -9.45 0.16
CA LEU A 96 1.15 -9.83 1.25
C LEU A 96 2.20 -8.74 1.55
N ILE A 97 2.73 -8.10 0.50
CA ILE A 97 3.64 -6.96 0.66
C ILE A 97 2.95 -5.82 1.40
N ALA A 98 1.73 -5.45 1.01
CA ALA A 98 1.00 -4.37 1.68
C ALA A 98 0.76 -4.69 3.16
N VAL A 99 0.28 -5.90 3.46
CA VAL A 99 0.01 -6.35 4.84
C VAL A 99 1.27 -6.41 5.69
N GLY A 100 2.41 -6.77 5.12
CA GLY A 100 3.68 -6.78 5.85
C GLY A 100 4.31 -5.39 5.98
N PHE A 101 4.34 -4.64 4.89
CA PHE A 101 5.07 -3.37 4.80
C PHE A 101 4.39 -2.21 5.54
N CYS A 102 3.05 -2.06 5.43
CA CYS A 102 2.35 -0.94 6.07
C CYS A 102 2.48 -0.92 7.59
N PRO A 103 2.25 -2.04 8.31
CA PRO A 103 2.47 -2.08 9.75
C PRO A 103 3.92 -1.80 10.13
N LEU A 104 4.88 -2.36 9.38
CA LEU A 104 6.30 -2.14 9.62
C LEU A 104 6.65 -0.66 9.50
N MET A 105 6.20 0.02 8.45
CA MET A 105 6.42 1.46 8.28
C MET A 105 5.80 2.28 9.41
N SER A 106 4.57 1.94 9.79
CA SER A 106 3.88 2.62 10.90
C SER A 106 4.63 2.44 12.22
N LEU A 107 5.14 1.23 12.48
CA LEU A 107 5.92 0.92 13.67
C LEU A 107 7.27 1.64 13.67
N VAL A 108 7.99 1.65 12.56
CA VAL A 108 9.29 2.34 12.44
C VAL A 108 9.15 3.83 12.69
N VAL A 109 8.20 4.49 12.04
CA VAL A 109 7.97 5.93 12.23
C VAL A 109 7.55 6.23 13.66
N ARG A 110 6.65 5.43 14.23
CA ARG A 110 6.20 5.60 15.61
C ARG A 110 7.34 5.39 16.61
N PHE A 111 8.14 4.33 16.43
CA PHE A 111 9.27 4.03 17.29
C PHE A 111 10.30 5.16 17.24
N ALA A 112 10.59 5.70 16.06
CA ALA A 112 11.50 6.82 15.90
C ALA A 112 11.04 8.08 16.66
N GLN A 113 9.75 8.37 16.69
CA GLN A 113 9.16 9.58 17.30
C GLN A 113 8.80 9.43 18.79
N THR A 114 8.81 8.20 19.33
CA THR A 114 8.44 7.98 20.73
C THR A 114 9.56 8.48 21.64
N PRO A 115 9.24 9.27 22.71
CA PRO A 115 10.23 9.71 23.68
C PRO A 115 10.78 8.54 24.49
N PRO A 116 12.10 8.55 24.84
CA PRO A 116 12.73 7.52 25.67
C PRO A 116 12.09 7.34 27.06
N ALA A 117 11.42 8.38 27.57
CA ALA A 117 10.67 8.31 28.81
C ALA A 117 9.54 7.26 28.81
N ALA A 118 9.12 6.79 27.66
CA ALA A 118 8.16 5.68 27.51
C ALA A 118 8.81 4.29 27.63
N GLY A 119 10.11 4.21 27.93
CA GLY A 119 10.87 2.97 28.02
C GLY A 119 11.40 2.46 26.66
N TYR A 120 11.06 3.12 25.58
CA TYR A 120 11.52 2.83 24.21
C TYR A 120 11.39 4.09 23.34
N GLY A 121 12.07 4.10 22.18
CA GLY A 121 11.98 5.21 21.22
C GLY A 121 13.25 6.06 21.16
N LEU A 122 13.35 6.90 20.14
CA LEU A 122 14.54 7.69 19.81
C LEU A 122 14.30 9.21 19.89
N ASP A 123 13.09 9.65 20.21
CA ASP A 123 12.69 11.08 20.28
C ASP A 123 13.04 11.87 19.02
N ALA A 124 12.90 11.23 17.86
CA ALA A 124 13.23 11.86 16.59
C ALA A 124 12.25 12.98 16.24
N PRO A 125 12.74 14.19 15.91
CA PRO A 125 11.89 15.21 15.32
C PRO A 125 11.20 14.71 14.06
N VAL A 126 10.00 15.25 13.76
CA VAL A 126 9.20 14.86 12.58
C VAL A 126 10.03 14.94 11.28
N VAL A 127 10.89 15.95 11.16
CA VAL A 127 11.78 16.12 10.00
C VAL A 127 12.76 14.96 9.86
N VAL A 128 13.34 14.48 10.96
CA VAL A 128 14.28 13.35 10.97
C VAL A 128 13.53 12.06 10.62
N ALA A 129 12.36 11.83 11.20
CA ALA A 129 11.51 10.68 10.89
C ALA A 129 11.09 10.67 9.40
N ALA A 130 10.77 11.84 8.84
CA ALA A 130 10.48 11.98 7.42
C ALA A 130 11.71 11.73 6.54
N ALA A 131 12.89 12.22 6.93
CA ALA A 131 14.14 11.99 6.21
C ALA A 131 14.55 10.51 6.18
N MET A 132 14.13 9.72 7.19
CA MET A 132 14.33 8.26 7.20
C MET A 132 13.65 7.54 6.02
N LEU A 133 12.65 8.15 5.37
CA LEU A 133 12.01 7.59 4.18
C LEU A 133 12.88 7.74 2.92
N THR A 134 13.89 8.60 2.93
CA THR A 134 14.80 8.76 1.79
C THR A 134 15.58 7.48 1.45
N PRO A 135 16.17 6.75 2.41
CA PRO A 135 16.79 5.46 2.16
C PRO A 135 15.85 4.43 1.52
N PHE A 136 14.56 4.43 1.90
CA PHE A 136 13.56 3.58 1.26
C PHE A 136 13.44 3.88 -0.24
N SER A 137 13.28 5.15 -0.59
CA SER A 137 13.10 5.59 -1.97
C SER A 137 14.32 5.26 -2.82
N LEU A 138 15.53 5.53 -2.30
CA LEU A 138 16.79 5.21 -2.98
C LEU A 138 16.98 3.71 -3.18
N ALA A 139 16.75 2.93 -2.12
CA ALA A 139 16.85 1.48 -2.16
C ALA A 139 15.82 0.86 -3.11
N SER A 140 14.57 1.34 -3.06
CA SER A 140 13.50 0.90 -3.94
C SER A 140 13.79 1.22 -5.41
N PHE A 141 14.31 2.41 -5.70
CA PHE A 141 14.74 2.78 -7.05
C PHE A 141 15.89 1.91 -7.57
N ALA A 142 16.94 1.70 -6.78
CA ALA A 142 18.04 0.84 -7.14
C ALA A 142 17.59 -0.62 -7.35
N ALA A 143 16.77 -1.12 -6.43
CA ALA A 143 16.21 -2.46 -6.49
C ALA A 143 15.33 -2.69 -7.72
N SER A 144 14.50 -1.72 -8.10
CA SER A 144 13.66 -1.83 -9.30
C SER A 144 14.49 -2.02 -10.58
N ARG A 145 15.63 -1.31 -10.69
CA ARG A 145 16.56 -1.44 -11.82
C ARG A 145 17.25 -2.80 -11.84
N LEU A 146 17.72 -3.25 -10.66
CA LEU A 146 18.40 -4.53 -10.50
C LEU A 146 17.45 -5.70 -10.70
N ALA A 147 16.25 -5.64 -10.13
CA ALA A 147 15.23 -6.67 -10.25
C ALA A 147 14.79 -6.88 -11.69
N ALA A 148 14.58 -5.80 -12.46
CA ALA A 148 14.24 -5.92 -13.87
C ALA A 148 15.36 -6.59 -14.70
N ARG A 149 16.63 -6.36 -14.34
CA ARG A 149 17.77 -7.05 -14.96
C ARG A 149 17.88 -8.51 -14.51
N ALA A 150 17.68 -8.76 -13.21
CA ALA A 150 17.72 -10.11 -12.65
C ALA A 150 16.62 -10.99 -13.23
N ALA A 151 15.40 -10.48 -13.36
CA ALA A 151 14.26 -11.21 -13.95
C ALA A 151 14.51 -11.65 -15.40
N ARG A 152 15.34 -10.94 -16.15
CA ARG A 152 15.77 -11.33 -17.50
C ARG A 152 16.82 -12.44 -17.53
N ARG A 153 17.56 -12.62 -16.42
CA ARG A 153 18.66 -13.61 -16.33
C ARG A 153 18.27 -14.87 -15.57
N THR A 154 17.29 -14.75 -14.69
CA THR A 154 16.78 -15.85 -13.85
C THR A 154 15.32 -16.12 -14.20
N SER A 155 14.40 -15.84 -13.28
CA SER A 155 12.96 -15.86 -13.51
C SER A 155 12.29 -14.74 -12.68
N ALA A 156 11.12 -14.30 -13.12
CA ALA A 156 10.32 -13.33 -12.38
C ALA A 156 9.91 -13.88 -11.01
N GLU A 157 9.60 -15.17 -10.94
CA GLU A 157 9.21 -15.88 -9.71
C GLU A 157 10.33 -15.87 -8.67
N PHE A 158 11.57 -16.11 -9.10
CA PHE A 158 12.74 -16.05 -8.22
C PHE A 158 12.93 -14.65 -7.62
N VAL A 159 12.80 -13.61 -8.43
CA VAL A 159 12.93 -12.21 -7.94
C VAL A 159 11.83 -11.87 -6.95
N VAL A 160 10.60 -12.34 -7.18
CA VAL A 160 9.49 -12.14 -6.24
C VAL A 160 9.72 -12.89 -4.94
N ALA A 161 10.19 -14.13 -4.98
CA ALA A 161 10.55 -14.89 -3.78
C ALA A 161 11.65 -14.17 -2.98
N ALA A 162 12.71 -13.70 -3.65
CA ALA A 162 13.76 -12.92 -3.03
C ALA A 162 13.24 -11.62 -2.40
N SER A 163 12.25 -10.97 -3.04
CA SER A 163 11.59 -9.78 -2.49
C SER A 163 10.85 -10.07 -1.18
N CYS A 164 10.16 -11.20 -1.11
CA CYS A 164 9.48 -11.65 0.13
C CYS A 164 10.49 -11.94 1.24
N VAL A 165 11.61 -12.59 0.91
CA VAL A 165 12.71 -12.86 1.87
C VAL A 165 13.29 -11.55 2.41
N LEU A 166 13.52 -10.54 1.55
CA LEU A 166 13.98 -9.22 1.97
C LEU A 166 13.00 -8.52 2.91
N LEU A 167 11.68 -8.65 2.67
CA LEU A 167 10.67 -8.09 3.56
C LEU A 167 10.65 -8.80 4.91
N ILE A 168 10.74 -10.13 4.94
CA ILE A 168 10.87 -10.89 6.19
C ILE A 168 12.15 -10.49 6.92
N ALA A 169 13.26 -10.40 6.22
CA ALA A 169 14.53 -9.96 6.78
C ALA A 169 14.43 -8.54 7.38
N SER A 170 13.70 -7.61 6.75
CA SER A 170 13.48 -6.28 7.30
C SER A 170 12.66 -6.30 8.60
N MET A 171 11.69 -7.21 8.72
CA MET A 171 10.93 -7.40 9.96
C MET A 171 11.79 -7.96 11.08
N VAL A 172 12.61 -8.97 10.78
CA VAL A 172 13.57 -9.55 11.75
C VAL A 172 14.59 -8.49 12.16
N LEU A 173 15.11 -7.73 11.21
CA LEU A 173 16.05 -6.66 11.47
C LEU A 173 15.45 -5.57 12.38
N PHE A 174 14.17 -5.25 12.20
CA PHE A 174 13.47 -4.32 13.09
C PHE A 174 13.46 -4.82 14.54
N LEU A 175 13.25 -6.11 14.78
CA LEU A 175 13.25 -6.66 16.14
C LEU A 175 14.61 -6.56 16.83
N VAL A 176 15.70 -6.63 16.06
CA VAL A 176 17.08 -6.68 16.61
C VAL A 176 17.72 -5.29 16.64
N ALA A 177 17.43 -4.43 15.66
CA ALA A 177 18.17 -3.19 15.44
C ALA A 177 17.34 -1.91 15.69
N ARG A 178 16.14 -2.03 16.22
CA ARG A 178 15.20 -0.89 16.41
C ARG A 178 15.71 0.19 17.36
N ASP A 179 16.62 -0.14 18.28
CA ASP A 179 17.08 0.76 19.34
C ASP A 179 18.14 1.78 18.88
N SER A 180 18.40 1.84 17.56
CA SER A 180 19.36 2.78 16.99
C SER A 180 18.88 3.40 15.69
N TYR A 181 19.23 4.67 15.45
CA TYR A 181 18.94 5.33 14.16
C TYR A 181 19.49 4.60 12.96
N PRO A 182 20.77 4.14 12.92
CA PRO A 182 21.30 3.37 11.82
C PRO A 182 20.52 2.06 11.59
N GLY A 183 20.08 1.42 12.68
CA GLY A 183 19.26 0.21 12.60
C GLY A 183 17.92 0.46 11.91
N LEU A 184 17.20 1.50 12.30
CA LEU A 184 15.95 1.88 11.65
C LEU A 184 16.13 2.25 10.18
N VAL A 185 17.21 2.99 9.85
CA VAL A 185 17.57 3.30 8.46
C VAL A 185 17.84 2.02 7.66
N ALA A 186 18.54 1.05 8.23
CA ALA A 186 18.80 -0.23 7.60
C ALA A 186 17.51 -1.03 7.35
N VAL A 187 16.57 -1.07 8.33
CA VAL A 187 15.25 -1.68 8.19
C VAL A 187 14.49 -1.08 7.01
N ILE A 188 14.44 0.25 6.93
CA ILE A 188 13.75 0.98 5.87
C ILE A 188 14.41 0.72 4.51
N ALA A 189 15.74 0.72 4.44
CA ALA A 189 16.47 0.44 3.21
C ALA A 189 16.22 -1.00 2.71
N VAL A 190 16.30 -2.00 3.59
CA VAL A 190 16.05 -3.41 3.24
C VAL A 190 14.59 -3.61 2.80
N SER A 191 13.62 -2.99 3.49
CA SER A 191 12.23 -3.04 3.05
C SER A 191 12.03 -2.38 1.68
N GLY A 192 12.74 -1.27 1.41
CA GLY A 192 12.77 -0.61 0.10
C GLY A 192 13.30 -1.51 -1.00
N LEU A 193 14.35 -2.29 -0.74
CA LEU A 193 14.86 -3.29 -1.69
C LEU A 193 13.79 -4.35 -2.01
N GLY A 194 13.11 -4.88 -1.01
CA GLY A 194 12.06 -5.88 -1.20
C GLY A 194 10.86 -5.33 -1.99
N VAL A 195 10.28 -4.20 -1.54
CA VAL A 195 9.12 -3.59 -2.20
C VAL A 195 9.44 -3.14 -3.62
N GLY A 196 10.58 -2.49 -3.82
CA GLY A 196 11.00 -1.99 -5.13
C GLY A 196 11.23 -3.11 -6.15
N SER A 197 11.83 -4.22 -5.71
CA SER A 197 12.04 -5.40 -6.56
C SER A 197 10.72 -6.03 -6.99
N ALA A 198 9.79 -6.25 -6.05
CA ALA A 198 8.49 -6.85 -6.34
C ALA A 198 7.66 -5.96 -7.28
N TYR A 199 7.62 -4.65 -7.05
CA TYR A 199 6.85 -3.73 -7.89
C TYR A 199 7.41 -3.56 -9.31
N ALA A 200 8.70 -3.82 -9.50
CA ALA A 200 9.29 -3.84 -10.83
C ALA A 200 8.94 -5.11 -11.62
N VAL A 201 8.74 -6.24 -10.94
CA VAL A 201 8.58 -7.55 -11.59
C VAL A 201 7.12 -8.00 -11.68
N ASN A 202 6.26 -7.64 -10.72
CA ASN A 202 4.86 -8.02 -10.75
C ASN A 202 4.12 -7.64 -12.04
N PRO A 203 4.26 -6.41 -12.60
CA PRO A 203 3.66 -6.08 -13.89
C PRO A 203 4.17 -6.95 -15.04
N LEU A 204 5.45 -7.36 -15.02
CA LEU A 204 6.03 -8.25 -16.03
C LEU A 204 5.40 -9.64 -15.98
N GLN A 205 5.13 -10.18 -14.79
CA GLN A 205 4.43 -11.46 -14.65
C GLN A 205 2.99 -11.38 -15.17
N ILE A 206 2.29 -10.28 -14.92
CA ILE A 206 0.93 -10.06 -15.39
C ILE A 206 0.92 -10.01 -16.93
N THR A 207 1.79 -9.21 -17.52
CA THR A 207 1.87 -9.06 -18.99
C THR A 207 2.27 -10.35 -19.67
N ALA A 208 3.10 -11.19 -19.06
CA ALA A 208 3.45 -12.51 -19.58
C ALA A 208 2.29 -13.53 -19.45
N GLY A 209 1.37 -13.32 -18.50
CA GLY A 209 0.26 -14.22 -18.21
C GLY A 209 -1.03 -13.95 -19.00
N VAL A 210 -1.11 -12.81 -19.72
CA VAL A 210 -2.33 -12.39 -20.42
C VAL A 210 -2.05 -12.03 -21.89
N PRO A 211 -3.05 -12.11 -22.79
CA PRO A 211 -2.92 -11.61 -24.15
C PRO A 211 -2.62 -10.11 -24.18
N ALA A 212 -1.93 -9.63 -25.21
CA ALA A 212 -1.59 -8.21 -25.34
C ALA A 212 -2.82 -7.28 -25.35
N SER A 213 -3.96 -7.76 -25.84
CA SER A 213 -5.25 -7.02 -25.83
C SER A 213 -5.79 -6.78 -24.42
N GLU A 214 -5.47 -7.65 -23.46
CA GLU A 214 -5.99 -7.65 -22.09
C GLU A 214 -5.00 -7.11 -21.06
N THR A 215 -3.80 -6.74 -21.49
CA THR A 215 -2.73 -6.25 -20.59
C THR A 215 -3.18 -5.02 -19.80
N GLY A 216 -3.90 -4.10 -20.44
CA GLY A 216 -4.37 -2.87 -19.79
C GLY A 216 -5.36 -3.16 -18.66
N SER A 217 -6.35 -4.03 -18.90
CA SER A 217 -7.34 -4.39 -17.87
C SER A 217 -6.72 -5.17 -16.72
N ALA A 218 -5.81 -6.10 -17.01
CA ALA A 218 -5.11 -6.88 -15.99
C ALA A 218 -4.21 -6.02 -15.10
N ILE A 219 -3.49 -5.05 -15.67
CA ILE A 219 -2.66 -4.10 -14.90
C ILE A 219 -3.55 -3.15 -14.07
N SER A 220 -4.66 -2.68 -14.63
CA SER A 220 -5.61 -1.83 -13.90
C SER A 220 -6.19 -2.58 -12.70
N PHE A 221 -6.56 -3.83 -12.86
CA PHE A 221 -7.03 -4.67 -11.76
C PHE A 221 -5.95 -4.89 -10.69
N TYR A 222 -4.72 -5.16 -11.09
CA TYR A 222 -3.59 -5.25 -10.15
C TYR A 222 -3.42 -3.96 -9.32
N GLN A 223 -3.59 -2.78 -9.94
CA GLN A 223 -3.53 -1.51 -9.22
C GLN A 223 -4.69 -1.35 -8.23
N LEU A 224 -5.90 -1.83 -8.58
CA LEU A 224 -7.04 -1.86 -7.67
C LEU A 224 -6.77 -2.77 -6.48
N VAL A 225 -6.32 -4.00 -6.72
CA VAL A 225 -5.93 -4.95 -5.65
C VAL A 225 -4.88 -4.34 -4.74
N ARG A 226 -3.86 -3.69 -5.30
CA ARG A 226 -2.83 -2.99 -4.53
C ARG A 226 -3.42 -1.90 -3.64
N THR A 227 -4.31 -1.07 -4.17
CA THR A 227 -4.94 0.02 -3.40
C THR A 227 -5.77 -0.52 -2.24
N VAL A 228 -6.59 -1.54 -2.49
CA VAL A 228 -7.40 -2.21 -1.47
C VAL A 228 -6.50 -2.88 -0.42
N ALA A 229 -5.44 -3.55 -0.84
CA ALA A 229 -4.49 -4.19 0.05
C ALA A 229 -3.82 -3.19 1.01
N TYR A 230 -3.40 -2.03 0.50
CA TYR A 230 -2.85 -0.96 1.33
C TYR A 230 -3.87 -0.38 2.32
N ALA A 231 -5.12 -0.22 1.90
CA ALA A 231 -6.18 0.26 2.78
C ALA A 231 -6.47 -0.74 3.91
N ILE A 232 -6.56 -2.04 3.59
CA ILE A 232 -6.72 -3.11 4.60
C ILE A 232 -5.53 -3.11 5.57
N ALA A 233 -4.31 -3.06 5.04
CA ALA A 233 -3.10 -3.06 5.85
C ALA A 233 -3.00 -1.83 6.77
N SER A 234 -3.39 -0.66 6.26
CA SER A 234 -3.45 0.58 7.05
C SER A 234 -4.49 0.50 8.17
N ALA A 235 -5.70 0.00 7.86
CA ALA A 235 -6.75 -0.20 8.84
C ALA A 235 -6.35 -1.21 9.94
N LEU A 236 -5.72 -2.32 9.55
CA LEU A 236 -5.17 -3.30 10.50
C LEU A 236 -4.10 -2.67 11.38
N SER A 237 -3.17 -1.90 10.79
CA SER A 237 -2.13 -1.19 11.54
C SER A 237 -2.71 -0.24 12.57
N ALA A 238 -3.71 0.56 12.17
CA ALA A 238 -4.39 1.49 13.06
C ALA A 238 -5.12 0.75 14.20
N THR A 239 -5.80 -0.34 13.89
CA THR A 239 -6.53 -1.16 14.88
C THR A 239 -5.57 -1.80 15.90
N VAL A 240 -4.49 -2.40 15.43
CA VAL A 240 -3.46 -2.99 16.31
C VAL A 240 -2.85 -1.93 17.22
N LEU A 241 -2.55 -0.74 16.69
CA LEU A 241 -2.02 0.36 17.48
C LEU A 241 -3.00 0.85 18.57
N VAL A 242 -4.30 0.92 18.26
CA VAL A 242 -5.33 1.30 19.24
C VAL A 242 -5.44 0.24 20.34
N LEU A 243 -5.47 -1.04 19.98
CA LEU A 243 -5.58 -2.15 20.93
C LEU A 243 -4.32 -2.31 21.80
N SER A 244 -3.15 -1.97 21.28
CA SER A 244 -1.87 -2.07 22.01
C SER A 244 -1.56 -0.83 22.88
N THR A 245 -2.37 0.24 22.79
CA THR A 245 -2.19 1.42 23.62
C THR A 245 -2.98 1.25 24.94
N PRO A 246 -2.33 1.23 26.13
CA PRO A 246 -3.03 1.10 27.40
C PRO A 246 -4.07 2.21 27.57
N ALA A 247 -5.23 1.88 28.14
CA ALA A 247 -6.28 2.83 28.48
C ALA A 247 -5.74 3.85 29.50
N GLY A 248 -5.32 5.01 29.03
CA GLY A 248 -4.68 6.08 29.85
C GLY A 248 -3.48 6.73 29.16
N GLY A 249 -2.92 6.12 28.13
CA GLY A 249 -1.88 6.75 27.31
C GLY A 249 -2.49 7.82 26.42
N ARG A 250 -2.51 9.06 26.90
CA ARG A 250 -2.82 10.23 26.08
C ARG A 250 -1.78 10.28 24.97
N PHE A 251 -2.23 10.22 23.71
CA PHE A 251 -1.38 10.67 22.61
C PHE A 251 -0.89 12.08 22.97
N PRO A 252 0.42 12.39 22.87
CA PRO A 252 0.87 13.74 23.04
C PRO A 252 0.15 14.57 21.96
N ARG A 253 -0.85 15.35 22.38
CA ARG A 253 -1.35 16.44 21.56
C ARG A 253 -0.14 17.33 21.36
N THR A 254 0.26 17.57 20.12
CA THR A 254 1.18 18.65 19.80
C THR A 254 0.71 19.88 20.56
N PRO A 255 1.57 20.52 21.36
CA PRO A 255 1.21 21.80 21.99
C PRO A 255 1.03 22.78 20.82
N VAL A 256 -0.23 23.00 20.44
CA VAL A 256 -0.60 24.20 19.70
C VAL A 256 -0.22 25.35 20.65
N THR A 257 0.89 26.01 20.30
CA THR A 257 1.32 27.30 20.78
C THR A 257 0.61 27.77 22.06
N ALA A 258 1.21 27.48 23.21
CA ALA A 258 0.93 28.25 24.42
C ALA A 258 1.34 29.69 24.12
N SER A 259 0.37 30.56 23.90
CA SER A 259 0.59 32.01 23.92
C SER A 259 1.28 32.35 25.22
N PRO A 260 2.35 33.15 25.21
CA PRO A 260 2.99 33.56 26.45
C PRO A 260 1.96 34.29 27.33
N PRO A 261 1.98 34.09 28.67
CA PRO A 261 1.09 34.81 29.54
C PRO A 261 1.36 36.30 29.40
N ALA A 262 0.32 37.07 29.15
CA ALA A 262 0.38 38.52 29.15
C ALA A 262 0.99 38.98 30.47
N SER A 263 2.14 39.63 30.38
CA SER A 263 2.79 40.27 31.52
C SER A 263 1.81 41.27 32.12
N ALA A 264 1.32 41.00 33.31
CA ALA A 264 0.62 41.95 34.12
C ALA A 264 1.58 43.10 34.44
N SER A 265 1.39 44.22 33.76
CA SER A 265 1.93 45.50 34.20
C SER A 265 1.16 45.95 35.43
N SER A 266 1.77 45.81 36.58
CA SER A 266 1.35 46.54 37.80
C SER A 266 2.10 47.86 37.86
N SER A 267 1.36 48.91 37.72
CA SER A 267 1.70 50.25 38.17
C SER A 267 1.90 50.35 39.68
#